data_3914a69f48ad474af8c1dcd45bd8ac53
#
_entry.id   3914a69f48ad474af8c1dcd45bd8ac53
#
_cell.length_a   1.000
_cell.length_b   1.000
_cell.length_c   1.000
_cell.angle_alpha   90.00
_cell.angle_beta   90.00
_cell.angle_gamma   90.00
#
_symmetry.space_group_name_H-M   'P 1'
#
loop_
_entity.id
_entity.type
_entity.pdbx_description
1 polymer ?
#
loop_
_entity_poly.entity_id
_entity_poly.type
_entity_poly.pdbx_seq_one_letter_code
_entity_poly.pdbx_strand_id
1 'polypeptide(L)'
;LQLIRDHGMKSGLVFNPATPLTYLDYELDRIDVVLLMSVNPGFGGQSFIGATLDKIRAVREQLDRYEAETGRRIALEVDGGIKPANIAEVALAGADTFVAGSAVFGAGNAAGYADVISRMKAAVAALE
;
A
#
# COMPACT_ATOMS: atom_id res chain seq x y z
N LEU A 1 5.97 5.90 17.35
CA LEU A 1 6.82 6.19 16.17
C LEU A 1 8.24 6.55 16.58
N GLN A 2 8.42 7.51 17.49
CA GLN A 2 9.76 8.00 17.87
C GLN A 2 10.66 6.87 18.41
N LEU A 3 10.15 6.02 19.29
CA LEU A 3 10.93 4.90 19.85
C LEU A 3 11.46 3.95 18.74
N ILE A 4 10.67 3.68 17.70
CA ILE A 4 11.09 2.87 16.55
C ILE A 4 12.27 3.55 15.83
N ARG A 5 12.16 4.85 15.59
CA ARG A 5 13.17 5.65 14.91
C ARG A 5 14.48 5.76 15.72
N ASP A 6 14.38 5.91 17.03
CA ASP A 6 15.53 5.96 17.94
C ASP A 6 16.37 4.67 17.93
N HIS A 7 15.75 3.56 17.51
CA HIS A 7 16.45 2.28 17.29
C HIS A 7 16.96 2.11 15.85
N GLY A 8 16.98 3.16 15.05
CA GLY A 8 17.48 3.13 13.66
C GLY A 8 16.56 2.41 12.66
N MET A 9 15.30 2.15 13.03
CA MET A 9 14.31 1.49 12.18
C MET A 9 13.41 2.51 11.47
N LYS A 10 12.85 2.10 10.34
CA LYS A 10 11.78 2.84 9.66
C LYS A 10 10.46 2.64 10.41
N SER A 11 9.65 3.67 10.44
CA SER A 11 8.34 3.67 11.12
C SER A 11 7.20 3.96 10.16
N GLY A 12 6.02 3.46 10.45
CA GLY A 12 4.84 3.70 9.64
C GLY A 12 3.55 3.62 10.42
N LEU A 13 2.47 4.05 9.77
CA LEU A 13 1.11 3.96 10.30
C LEU A 13 0.27 3.05 9.40
N VAL A 14 -0.57 2.23 10.04
CA VAL A 14 -1.51 1.34 9.38
C VAL A 14 -2.93 1.86 9.60
N PHE A 15 -3.71 1.95 8.51
CA PHE A 15 -5.11 2.37 8.53
C PHE A 15 -6.01 1.23 8.10
N ASN A 16 -6.96 0.87 8.93
CA ASN A 16 -8.05 -0.03 8.54
C ASN A 16 -9.00 0.68 7.58
N PRO A 17 -9.88 -0.03 6.84
CA PRO A 17 -10.80 0.61 5.91
C PRO A 17 -11.62 1.76 6.50
N ALA A 18 -12.08 1.62 7.75
CA ALA A 18 -12.87 2.64 8.44
C ALA A 18 -12.05 3.64 9.27
N THR A 19 -10.72 3.53 9.32
CA THR A 19 -9.88 4.46 10.11
C THR A 19 -9.76 5.81 9.40
N PRO A 20 -10.05 6.94 10.08
CA PRO A 20 -9.91 8.26 9.48
C PRO A 20 -8.47 8.61 9.14
N LEU A 21 -8.26 9.35 8.05
CA LEU A 21 -6.94 9.80 7.60
C LEU A 21 -6.37 10.96 8.43
N THR A 22 -7.17 11.58 9.28
CA THR A 22 -6.75 12.70 10.15
C THR A 22 -5.58 12.36 11.07
N TYR A 23 -5.33 11.07 11.33
CA TYR A 23 -4.13 10.62 12.05
C TYR A 23 -2.82 10.94 11.32
N LEU A 24 -2.86 11.22 10.01
CA LEU A 24 -1.67 11.62 9.24
C LEU A 24 -1.30 13.09 9.42
N ASP A 25 -2.24 13.95 9.80
CA ASP A 25 -2.10 15.42 9.72
C ASP A 25 -0.89 15.98 10.48
N TYR A 26 -0.44 15.28 11.52
CA TYR A 26 0.67 15.73 12.37
C TYR A 26 1.81 14.71 12.49
N GLU A 27 1.83 13.66 11.67
CA GLU A 27 2.78 12.55 11.82
C GLU A 27 3.67 12.32 10.60
N LEU A 28 3.51 13.09 9.51
CA LEU A 28 4.25 12.88 8.26
C LEU A 28 5.77 12.97 8.43
N ASP A 29 6.25 13.81 9.35
CA ASP A 29 7.67 13.95 9.65
C ASP A 29 8.28 12.73 10.35
N ARG A 30 7.45 11.84 10.90
CA ARG A 30 7.86 10.69 11.72
C ARG A 30 7.64 9.34 11.06
N ILE A 31 7.09 9.30 9.85
CA ILE A 31 6.78 8.04 9.16
C ILE A 31 7.54 7.92 7.84
N ASP A 32 7.83 6.70 7.47
CA ASP A 32 8.50 6.31 6.23
C ASP A 32 7.54 5.56 5.29
N VAL A 33 6.44 5.04 5.84
CA VAL A 33 5.41 4.31 5.09
C VAL A 33 4.02 4.54 5.70
N VAL A 34 3.04 4.68 4.83
CA VAL A 34 1.62 4.58 5.15
C VAL A 34 1.09 3.29 4.55
N LEU A 35 0.53 2.41 5.36
CA LEU A 35 -0.15 1.21 4.91
C LEU A 35 -1.66 1.39 5.02
N LEU A 36 -2.36 1.25 3.90
CA LEU A 36 -3.82 1.20 3.85
C LEU A 36 -4.28 -0.26 3.70
N MET A 37 -5.10 -0.71 4.65
CA MET A 37 -5.79 -1.98 4.52
C MET A 37 -6.96 -1.83 3.56
N SER A 38 -7.01 -2.64 2.52
CA SER A 38 -8.09 -2.70 1.53
C SER A 38 -9.07 -3.86 1.78
N VAL A 39 -8.92 -4.51 2.92
CA VAL A 39 -9.84 -5.48 3.51
C VAL A 39 -9.88 -5.23 5.02
N ASN A 40 -10.91 -5.72 5.72
CA ASN A 40 -10.91 -5.71 7.17
C ASN A 40 -9.93 -6.78 7.68
N PRO A 41 -8.91 -6.43 8.50
CA PRO A 41 -7.91 -7.39 8.96
C PRO A 41 -8.53 -8.53 9.79
N GLY A 42 -7.94 -9.72 9.69
CA GLY A 42 -8.37 -10.89 10.48
C GLY A 42 -8.07 -12.22 9.81
N PHE A 43 -8.20 -12.34 8.51
CA PHE A 43 -7.89 -13.55 7.74
C PHE A 43 -7.54 -13.23 6.29
N GLY A 44 -6.84 -14.15 5.62
CA GLY A 44 -6.45 -13.99 4.22
C GLY A 44 -7.58 -14.30 3.23
N GLY A 45 -7.35 -14.03 1.95
CA GLY A 45 -8.24 -14.39 0.84
C GLY A 45 -9.50 -13.52 0.70
N GLN A 46 -9.58 -12.39 1.40
CA GLN A 46 -10.70 -11.45 1.28
C GLN A 46 -10.63 -10.64 -0.03
N SER A 47 -11.80 -10.20 -0.50
CA SER A 47 -11.90 -9.34 -1.69
C SER A 47 -11.55 -7.89 -1.37
N PHE A 48 -10.88 -7.22 -2.32
CA PHE A 48 -10.55 -5.80 -2.25
C PHE A 48 -11.80 -4.93 -2.08
N ILE A 49 -11.76 -4.00 -1.12
CA ILE A 49 -12.83 -3.03 -0.88
C ILE A 49 -12.64 -1.83 -1.82
N GLY A 50 -13.53 -1.68 -2.81
CA GLY A 50 -13.40 -0.64 -3.85
C GLY A 50 -13.36 0.79 -3.34
N ALA A 51 -14.04 1.11 -2.24
CA ALA A 51 -13.99 2.43 -1.60
C ALA A 51 -12.57 2.81 -1.13
N THR A 52 -11.66 1.85 -0.99
CA THR A 52 -10.25 2.11 -0.64
C THR A 52 -9.53 2.88 -1.74
N LEU A 53 -9.96 2.80 -3.00
CA LEU A 53 -9.34 3.57 -4.10
C LEU A 53 -9.38 5.08 -3.85
N ASP A 54 -10.50 5.60 -3.39
CA ASP A 54 -10.62 7.03 -3.07
C ASP A 54 -9.74 7.41 -1.89
N LYS A 55 -9.63 6.51 -0.91
CA LYS A 55 -8.74 6.70 0.24
C LYS A 55 -7.27 6.71 -0.18
N ILE A 56 -6.86 5.82 -1.10
CA ILE A 56 -5.51 5.81 -1.68
C ILE A 56 -5.20 7.14 -2.38
N ARG A 57 -6.13 7.66 -3.20
CA ARG A 57 -5.97 8.95 -3.88
C ARG A 57 -5.77 10.10 -2.89
N ALA A 58 -6.59 10.14 -1.86
CA ALA A 58 -6.51 11.19 -0.82
C ALA A 58 -5.17 11.15 -0.07
N VAL A 59 -4.68 9.95 0.29
CA VAL A 59 -3.37 9.82 0.92
C VAL A 59 -2.25 10.21 -0.05
N ARG A 60 -2.29 9.73 -1.31
CA ARG A 60 -1.28 10.08 -2.31
C ARG A 60 -1.15 11.59 -2.48
N GLU A 61 -2.27 12.29 -2.60
CA GLU A 61 -2.28 13.76 -2.70
C GLU A 61 -1.63 14.43 -1.48
N GLN A 62 -1.89 13.94 -0.29
CA GLN A 62 -1.29 14.47 0.94
C GLN A 62 0.23 14.21 0.99
N LEU A 63 0.66 13.01 0.60
CA LEU A 63 2.08 12.63 0.57
C LEU A 63 2.85 13.40 -0.51
N ASP A 64 2.26 13.63 -1.68
CA ASP A 64 2.90 14.40 -2.76
C ASP A 64 3.09 15.87 -2.37
N ARG A 65 2.12 16.47 -1.67
CA ARG A 65 2.29 17.82 -1.13
C ARG A 65 3.44 17.87 -0.13
N TYR A 66 3.50 16.91 0.78
CA TYR A 66 4.57 16.82 1.76
C TYR A 66 5.95 16.62 1.10
N GLU A 67 6.04 15.77 0.08
CA GLU A 67 7.28 15.57 -0.69
C GLU A 67 7.70 16.85 -1.41
N ALA A 68 6.76 17.58 -2.02
CA ALA A 68 7.04 18.85 -2.68
C ALA A 68 7.57 19.93 -1.72
N GLU A 69 7.07 19.96 -0.49
CA GLU A 69 7.48 20.93 0.54
C GLU A 69 8.81 20.57 1.21
N THR A 70 9.10 19.29 1.39
CA THR A 70 10.21 18.82 2.25
C THR A 70 11.30 18.06 1.49
N GLY A 71 11.04 17.61 0.27
CA GLY A 71 11.89 16.70 -0.50
C GLY A 71 11.87 15.25 0.02
N ARG A 72 11.05 14.94 1.02
CA ARG A 72 11.03 13.64 1.67
C ARG A 72 9.87 12.79 1.15
N ARG A 73 10.20 11.66 0.54
CA ARG A 73 9.23 10.69 0.04
C ARG A 73 8.78 9.73 1.15
N ILE A 74 7.48 9.46 1.21
CA ILE A 74 6.85 8.46 2.07
C ILE A 74 6.20 7.42 1.16
N ALA A 75 6.47 6.13 1.40
CA ALA A 75 5.87 5.04 0.63
C ALA A 75 4.38 4.91 0.97
N LEU A 76 3.56 4.61 -0.04
CA LEU A 76 2.15 4.29 0.12
C LEU A 76 1.91 2.82 -0.21
N GLU A 77 1.71 2.03 0.82
CA GLU A 77 1.53 0.58 0.76
C GLU A 77 0.05 0.22 0.89
N VAL A 78 -0.37 -0.80 0.16
CA VAL A 78 -1.74 -1.33 0.21
C VAL A 78 -1.70 -2.84 0.43
N ASP A 79 -2.47 -3.32 1.40
CA ASP A 79 -2.63 -4.73 1.73
C ASP A 79 -4.10 -5.12 1.79
N GLY A 80 -4.46 -6.13 1.02
CA GLY A 80 -5.78 -6.75 1.03
C GLY A 80 -6.39 -6.95 -0.35
N GLY A 81 -6.48 -8.19 -0.80
CA GLY A 81 -7.11 -8.58 -2.06
C GLY A 81 -6.37 -8.12 -3.32
N ILE A 82 -5.08 -7.81 -3.21
CA ILE A 82 -4.25 -7.42 -4.36
C ILE A 82 -3.94 -8.65 -5.23
N LYS A 83 -4.14 -8.50 -6.54
CA LYS A 83 -3.95 -9.56 -7.54
C LYS A 83 -3.63 -8.95 -8.91
N PRO A 84 -3.16 -9.74 -9.90
CA PRO A 84 -2.84 -9.21 -11.24
C PRO A 84 -3.98 -8.43 -11.89
N ALA A 85 -5.24 -8.79 -11.62
CA ALA A 85 -6.41 -8.16 -12.23
C ALA A 85 -6.70 -6.74 -11.71
N ASN A 86 -6.24 -6.36 -10.49
CA ASN A 86 -6.56 -5.06 -9.90
C ASN A 86 -5.34 -4.20 -9.53
N ILE A 87 -4.14 -4.75 -9.53
CA ILE A 87 -2.95 -4.02 -9.07
C ILE A 87 -2.69 -2.74 -9.88
N ALA A 88 -2.98 -2.74 -11.18
CA ALA A 88 -2.82 -1.56 -12.02
C ALA A 88 -3.75 -0.42 -11.58
N GLU A 89 -5.00 -0.72 -11.27
CA GLU A 89 -5.97 0.26 -10.76
C GLU A 89 -5.54 0.85 -9.41
N VAL A 90 -5.01 0.00 -8.53
CA VAL A 90 -4.50 0.41 -7.22
C VAL A 90 -3.25 1.29 -7.36
N ALA A 91 -2.36 0.96 -8.30
CA ALA A 91 -1.19 1.77 -8.61
C ALA A 91 -1.59 3.14 -9.22
N LEU A 92 -2.55 3.16 -10.14
CA LEU A 92 -3.08 4.41 -10.71
C LEU A 92 -3.74 5.31 -9.65
N ALA A 93 -4.34 4.72 -8.62
CA ALA A 93 -4.86 5.48 -7.49
C ALA A 93 -3.77 6.13 -6.64
N GLY A 94 -2.51 5.67 -6.74
CA GLY A 94 -1.36 6.29 -6.10
C GLY A 94 -0.51 5.40 -5.21
N ALA A 95 -0.86 4.12 -5.04
CA ALA A 95 -0.03 3.18 -4.31
C ALA A 95 1.27 2.88 -5.07
N ASP A 96 2.38 2.76 -4.33
CA ASP A 96 3.70 2.41 -4.88
C ASP A 96 4.26 1.11 -4.30
N THR A 97 3.61 0.56 -3.28
CA THR A 97 4.02 -0.66 -2.60
C THR A 97 2.79 -1.56 -2.39
N PHE A 98 2.94 -2.86 -2.63
CA PHE A 98 1.81 -3.79 -2.66
C PHE A 98 2.11 -5.05 -1.87
N VAL A 99 1.16 -5.47 -1.04
CA VAL A 99 1.20 -6.78 -0.36
C VAL A 99 0.22 -7.72 -1.04
N ALA A 100 0.70 -8.87 -1.48
CA ALA A 100 -0.10 -9.90 -2.12
C ALA A 100 0.21 -11.26 -1.50
N GLY A 101 -0.69 -11.76 -0.68
CA GLY A 101 -0.56 -13.06 -0.02
C GLY A 101 -1.22 -14.18 -0.83
N SER A 102 -2.52 -14.33 -0.71
CA SER A 102 -3.27 -15.44 -1.33
C SER A 102 -3.15 -15.47 -2.87
N ALA A 103 -3.05 -14.33 -3.54
CA ALA A 103 -2.87 -14.28 -4.98
C ALA A 103 -1.56 -14.94 -5.43
N VAL A 104 -0.48 -14.80 -4.66
CA VAL A 104 0.81 -15.42 -4.95
C VAL A 104 0.83 -16.86 -4.47
N PHE A 105 0.61 -17.07 -3.18
CA PHE A 105 0.75 -18.41 -2.58
C PHE A 105 -0.36 -19.38 -2.99
N GLY A 106 -1.51 -18.89 -3.41
CA GLY A 106 -2.57 -19.71 -4.00
C GLY A 106 -2.21 -20.38 -5.34
N ALA A 107 -1.13 -19.94 -5.99
CA ALA A 107 -0.61 -20.57 -7.20
C ALA A 107 0.08 -21.95 -6.96
N GLY A 108 0.33 -22.32 -5.70
CA GLY A 108 0.63 -23.67 -5.27
C GLY A 108 2.08 -24.14 -5.41
N ASN A 109 2.93 -23.48 -6.20
CA ASN A 109 4.35 -23.86 -6.37
C ASN A 109 5.22 -22.66 -6.81
N ALA A 110 6.55 -22.81 -6.73
CA ALA A 110 7.49 -21.74 -7.02
C ALA A 110 7.36 -21.13 -8.43
N ALA A 111 7.08 -21.94 -9.45
CA ALA A 111 6.88 -21.46 -10.82
C ALA A 111 5.61 -20.60 -10.91
N GLY A 112 4.52 -21.02 -10.26
CA GLY A 112 3.28 -20.26 -10.17
C GLY A 112 3.46 -18.94 -9.39
N TYR A 113 4.23 -18.93 -8.31
CA TYR A 113 4.54 -17.69 -7.57
C TYR A 113 5.28 -16.71 -8.45
N ALA A 114 6.31 -17.17 -9.18
CA ALA A 114 7.08 -16.34 -10.08
C ALA A 114 6.22 -15.77 -11.22
N ASP A 115 5.31 -16.56 -11.78
CA ASP A 115 4.37 -16.11 -12.82
C ASP A 115 3.47 -14.98 -12.30
N VAL A 116 2.81 -15.18 -11.15
CA VAL A 116 1.93 -14.17 -10.57
C VAL A 116 2.68 -12.87 -10.28
N ILE A 117 3.87 -12.94 -9.68
CA ILE A 117 4.70 -11.76 -9.39
C ILE A 117 5.10 -11.05 -10.68
N SER A 118 5.50 -11.80 -11.72
CA SER A 118 5.87 -11.23 -13.02
C SER A 118 4.71 -10.49 -13.68
N ARG A 119 3.52 -11.08 -13.64
CA ARG A 119 2.30 -10.46 -14.17
C ARG A 119 1.93 -9.17 -13.42
N MET A 120 2.05 -9.18 -12.09
CA MET A 120 1.82 -7.99 -11.28
C MET A 120 2.81 -6.87 -11.63
N LYS A 121 4.10 -7.19 -11.71
CA LYS A 121 5.13 -6.21 -12.10
C LYS A 121 4.89 -5.66 -13.50
N ALA A 122 4.54 -6.51 -14.47
CA ALA A 122 4.23 -6.08 -15.83
C ALA A 122 3.01 -5.16 -15.89
N ALA A 123 1.97 -5.45 -15.12
CA ALA A 123 0.76 -4.63 -15.05
C ALA A 123 1.05 -3.21 -14.51
N VAL A 124 1.92 -3.08 -13.51
CA VAL A 124 2.33 -1.76 -12.98
C VAL A 124 3.28 -1.05 -13.94
N ALA A 125 4.27 -1.74 -14.50
CA ALA A 125 5.23 -1.15 -15.45
C ALA A 125 4.54 -0.62 -16.72
N ALA A 126 3.43 -1.20 -17.14
CA ALA A 126 2.65 -0.72 -18.28
C ALA A 126 1.99 0.66 -18.06
N LEU A 127 2.01 1.20 -16.83
CA LEU A 127 1.47 2.52 -16.50
C LEU A 127 2.50 3.65 -16.67
N GLU A 128 3.76 3.31 -16.79
CA GLU A 128 4.86 4.25 -17.01
C GLU A 128 5.00 4.58 -18.51
#